data_dcc013361528fed384971bc55423a41f
#
_entry.id   dcc013361528fed384971bc55423a41f
#
_cell.length_a   1.000
_cell.length_b   1.000
_cell.length_c   1.000
_cell.angle_alpha   90.00
_cell.angle_beta   90.00
_cell.angle_gamma   90.00
#
_symmetry.space_group_name_H-M   'P 1'
#
loop_
_entity.id
_entity.type
_entity.pdbx_description
1 polymer ?
#
loop_
_entity_poly.entity_id
_entity_poly.type
_entity_poly.pdbx_seq_one_letter_code
_entity_poly.pdbx_strand_id
1 'polypeptide(L)'
;MRSFVLGKKENIKKDSYIWNTIGGLINAFQSVIILMVLTRSLDMEYAGIFTIAWAIANLVITIGKYGVRNYQVTDVNEKYSFNDYFSNRVIVSILMIIFTCIYVCFLSISNQYAFDKTVIVFLMCYLKLIDSVEDVFHGMYQQHE
;
A
#
# COMPACT_ATOMS: atom_id res chain seq x y z
N MET A 1 -13.31 0.69 -40.29
CA MET A 1 -13.00 1.62 -39.21
C MET A 1 -13.26 1.05 -37.80
N ARG A 2 -14.42 0.41 -37.58
CA ARG A 2 -14.77 -0.19 -36.26
C ARG A 2 -13.81 -1.31 -35.78
N SER A 3 -13.34 -2.17 -36.69
CA SER A 3 -12.42 -3.27 -36.35
C SER A 3 -11.01 -2.80 -35.94
N PHE A 4 -10.53 -1.70 -36.52
CA PHE A 4 -9.23 -1.10 -36.18
C PHE A 4 -9.24 -0.46 -34.78
N VAL A 5 -10.34 0.17 -34.41
CA VAL A 5 -10.53 0.79 -33.07
C VAL A 5 -10.68 -0.29 -31.99
N LEU A 6 -11.35 -1.40 -32.28
CA LEU A 6 -11.49 -2.53 -31.36
C LEU A 6 -10.16 -3.23 -31.10
N GLY A 7 -9.35 -3.48 -32.15
CA GLY A 7 -8.02 -4.07 -31.99
C GLY A 7 -7.05 -3.18 -31.22
N LYS A 8 -7.13 -1.85 -31.39
CA LYS A 8 -6.33 -0.90 -30.60
C LYS A 8 -6.72 -0.90 -29.13
N LYS A 9 -8.03 -0.97 -28.83
CA LYS A 9 -8.54 -1.04 -27.44
C LYS A 9 -8.17 -2.34 -26.74
N GLU A 10 -8.15 -3.45 -27.48
CA GLU A 10 -7.78 -4.77 -26.95
C GLU A 10 -6.27 -4.85 -26.63
N ASN A 11 -5.42 -4.25 -27.46
CA ASN A 11 -3.98 -4.15 -27.19
C ASN A 11 -3.68 -3.29 -25.97
N ILE A 12 -4.35 -2.14 -25.80
CA ILE A 12 -4.16 -1.27 -24.62
C ILE A 12 -4.52 -2.02 -23.33
N LYS A 13 -5.65 -2.73 -23.29
CA LYS A 13 -6.05 -3.53 -22.13
C LYS A 13 -5.05 -4.64 -21.80
N LYS A 14 -4.50 -5.28 -22.83
CA LYS A 14 -3.50 -6.33 -22.66
C LYS A 14 -2.19 -5.79 -22.11
N ASP A 15 -1.75 -4.63 -22.60
CA ASP A 15 -0.54 -3.96 -22.13
C ASP A 15 -0.72 -3.48 -20.67
N SER A 16 -1.84 -2.86 -20.34
CA SER A 16 -2.18 -2.46 -18.96
C SER A 16 -2.20 -3.65 -18.00
N TYR A 17 -2.76 -4.79 -18.43
CA TYR A 17 -2.78 -6.01 -17.63
C TYR A 17 -1.36 -6.55 -17.38
N ILE A 18 -0.50 -6.60 -18.41
CA ILE A 18 0.88 -7.06 -18.31
C ILE A 18 1.67 -6.16 -17.35
N TRP A 19 1.60 -4.84 -17.53
CA TRP A 19 2.31 -3.89 -16.68
C TRP A 19 1.84 -3.94 -15.22
N ASN A 20 0.54 -4.08 -15.01
CA ASN A 20 -0.03 -4.21 -13.66
C ASN A 20 0.43 -5.52 -12.99
N THR A 21 0.50 -6.61 -13.74
CA THR A 21 1.00 -7.90 -13.24
C THR A 21 2.49 -7.83 -12.89
N ILE A 22 3.31 -7.23 -13.77
CA ILE A 22 4.76 -7.05 -13.52
C ILE A 22 4.98 -6.16 -12.30
N GLY A 23 4.28 -5.03 -12.20
CA GLY A 23 4.34 -4.14 -11.04
C GLY A 23 3.92 -4.83 -9.75
N GLY A 24 2.87 -5.65 -9.78
CA GLY A 24 2.43 -6.46 -8.66
C GLY A 24 3.47 -7.49 -8.21
N LEU A 25 4.13 -8.17 -9.15
CA LEU A 25 5.22 -9.10 -8.87
C LEU A 25 6.42 -8.40 -8.23
N ILE A 26 6.86 -7.27 -8.79
CA ILE A 26 7.97 -6.48 -8.22
C ILE A 26 7.64 -6.06 -6.79
N ASN A 27 6.43 -5.58 -6.56
CA ASN A 27 5.96 -5.16 -5.23
C ASN A 27 5.91 -6.35 -4.24
N ALA A 28 5.46 -7.52 -4.69
CA ALA A 28 5.44 -8.74 -3.87
C ALA A 28 6.86 -9.20 -3.47
N PHE A 29 7.83 -9.10 -4.39
CA PHE A 29 9.22 -9.49 -4.12
C PHE A 29 10.03 -8.43 -3.37
N GLN A 30 9.55 -7.21 -3.27
CA GLN A 30 10.26 -6.10 -2.63
C GLN A 30 10.70 -6.45 -1.20
N SER A 31 9.82 -6.99 -0.37
CA SER A 31 10.13 -7.35 1.01
C SER A 31 11.16 -8.46 1.11
N VAL A 32 11.11 -9.44 0.20
CA VAL A 32 12.06 -10.57 0.17
C VAL A 32 13.45 -10.06 -0.23
N ILE A 33 13.55 -9.18 -1.22
CA ILE A 33 14.81 -8.59 -1.67
C ILE A 33 15.44 -7.77 -0.54
N ILE A 34 14.66 -6.90 0.11
CA ILE A 34 15.13 -6.08 1.23
C ILE A 34 15.61 -6.99 2.38
N LEU A 35 14.82 -8.01 2.73
CA LEU A 35 15.19 -8.96 3.78
C LEU A 35 16.51 -9.69 3.45
N MET A 36 16.69 -10.12 2.20
CA MET A 36 17.91 -10.78 1.74
C MET A 36 19.14 -9.84 1.87
N VAL A 37 19.00 -8.57 1.52
CA VAL A 37 20.07 -7.57 1.67
C VAL A 37 20.38 -7.34 3.14
N LEU A 38 19.36 -7.18 3.99
CA LEU A 38 19.53 -6.96 5.43
C LEU A 38 20.24 -8.14 6.11
N THR A 39 19.83 -9.37 5.80
CA THR A 39 20.45 -10.57 6.40
C THR A 39 21.90 -10.80 5.95
N ARG A 40 22.28 -10.27 4.79
CA ARG A 40 23.68 -10.37 4.31
C ARG A 40 24.57 -9.22 4.75
N SER A 41 23.99 -8.04 4.99
CA SER A 41 24.74 -6.81 5.27
C SER A 41 24.74 -6.44 6.74
N LEU A 42 23.77 -6.92 7.51
CA LEU A 42 23.56 -6.62 8.94
C LEU A 42 23.33 -7.91 9.72
N ASP A 43 23.31 -7.78 11.04
CA ASP A 43 23.05 -8.90 11.94
C ASP A 43 21.60 -9.42 11.82
N MET A 44 21.40 -10.69 12.17
CA MET A 44 20.08 -11.36 12.18
C MET A 44 19.04 -10.62 13.02
N GLU A 45 19.46 -9.86 14.03
CA GLU A 45 18.59 -9.08 14.88
C GLU A 45 17.86 -7.99 14.07
N TYR A 46 18.56 -7.25 13.23
CA TYR A 46 17.97 -6.20 12.37
C TYR A 46 17.02 -6.78 11.32
N ALA A 47 17.34 -7.94 10.77
CA ALA A 47 16.44 -8.64 9.86
C ALA A 47 15.14 -9.06 10.55
N GLY A 48 15.21 -9.51 11.80
CA GLY A 48 14.04 -9.82 12.63
C GLY A 48 13.17 -8.59 12.91
N ILE A 49 13.80 -7.46 13.27
CA ILE A 49 13.11 -6.18 13.51
C ILE A 49 12.37 -5.72 12.24
N PHE A 50 13.05 -5.77 11.08
CA PHE A 50 12.44 -5.42 9.80
C PHE A 50 11.22 -6.30 9.48
N THR A 51 11.34 -7.62 9.68
CA THR A 51 10.25 -8.55 9.38
C THR A 51 8.99 -8.26 10.21
N ILE A 52 9.17 -7.99 11.51
CA ILE A 52 8.07 -7.63 12.40
C ILE A 52 7.47 -6.27 12.01
N ALA A 53 8.32 -5.27 11.78
CA ALA A 53 7.87 -3.94 11.37
C ALA A 53 7.10 -3.97 10.04
N TRP A 54 7.59 -4.77 9.07
CA TRP A 54 6.92 -4.99 7.79
C TRP A 54 5.56 -5.67 7.95
N ALA A 55 5.46 -6.70 8.80
CA ALA A 55 4.20 -7.39 9.07
C ALA A 55 3.15 -6.45 9.69
N ILE A 56 3.55 -5.65 10.68
CA ILE A 56 2.68 -4.67 11.34
C ILE A 56 2.22 -3.60 10.33
N ALA A 57 3.13 -3.06 9.54
CA ALA A 57 2.83 -2.05 8.53
C ALA A 57 1.86 -2.59 7.46
N ASN A 58 1.98 -3.87 7.07
CA ASN A 58 1.04 -4.53 6.16
C ASN A 58 -0.34 -4.76 6.78
N LEU A 59 -0.45 -5.01 8.07
CA LEU A 59 -1.75 -5.03 8.76
C LEU A 59 -2.41 -3.65 8.72
N VAL A 60 -1.65 -2.61 9.02
CA VAL A 60 -2.16 -1.22 9.01
C VAL A 60 -2.64 -0.81 7.62
N ILE A 61 -1.89 -1.11 6.55
CA ILE A 61 -2.30 -0.77 5.18
C ILE A 61 -3.51 -1.58 4.71
N THR A 62 -3.67 -2.82 5.17
CA THR A 62 -4.84 -3.64 4.84
C THR A 62 -6.12 -2.97 5.36
N ILE A 63 -6.09 -2.43 6.58
CA ILE A 63 -7.18 -1.62 7.13
C ILE A 63 -7.33 -0.33 6.32
N GLY A 64 -6.22 0.33 5.96
CA GLY A 64 -6.21 1.58 5.20
C GLY A 64 -6.81 1.46 3.80
N LYS A 65 -6.55 0.37 3.09
CA LYS A 65 -7.06 0.16 1.72
C LYS A 65 -8.51 -0.32 1.67
N TYR A 66 -8.92 -1.15 2.58
CA TYR A 66 -10.20 -1.85 2.75
C TYR A 66 -11.14 -1.91 1.49
N GLY A 67 -10.56 -2.07 0.31
CA GLY A 67 -11.29 -2.29 -0.94
C GLY A 67 -11.84 -1.04 -1.64
N VAL A 68 -11.58 0.17 -1.16
CA VAL A 68 -12.06 1.44 -1.76
C VAL A 68 -11.67 1.56 -3.23
N ARG A 69 -10.42 1.21 -3.58
CA ARG A 69 -9.95 1.23 -4.97
C ARG A 69 -10.77 0.31 -5.87
N ASN A 70 -11.08 -0.92 -5.40
CA ASN A 70 -11.87 -1.86 -6.18
C ASN A 70 -13.28 -1.31 -6.46
N TYR A 71 -13.88 -0.66 -5.46
CA TYR A 71 -15.17 -0.01 -5.61
C TYR A 71 -15.08 1.17 -6.59
N GLN A 72 -14.07 2.03 -6.47
CA GLN A 72 -13.84 3.17 -7.36
C GLN A 72 -13.69 2.73 -8.82
N VAL A 73 -12.89 1.71 -9.10
CA VAL A 73 -12.67 1.19 -10.47
C VAL A 73 -13.95 0.57 -11.06
N THR A 74 -14.83 0.01 -10.25
CA THR A 74 -16.10 -0.58 -10.69
C THR A 74 -17.26 0.42 -10.80
N ASP A 75 -17.08 1.64 -10.31
CA ASP A 75 -18.08 2.72 -10.40
C ASP A 75 -18.07 3.37 -11.79
N VAL A 76 -18.47 2.60 -12.81
CA VAL A 76 -18.51 3.04 -14.21
C VAL A 76 -19.50 4.20 -14.45
N ASN A 77 -20.52 4.34 -13.60
CA ASN A 77 -21.52 5.40 -13.69
C ASN A 77 -21.12 6.68 -12.97
N GLU A 78 -19.90 6.74 -12.41
CA GLU A 78 -19.38 7.89 -11.66
C GLU A 78 -20.38 8.38 -10.60
N LYS A 79 -20.98 7.44 -9.87
CA LYS A 79 -21.96 7.75 -8.82
C LYS A 79 -21.38 8.63 -7.72
N TYR A 80 -20.08 8.46 -7.45
CA TYR A 80 -19.32 9.26 -6.50
C TYR A 80 -18.21 10.00 -7.23
N SER A 81 -17.98 11.26 -6.83
CA SER A 81 -16.90 12.08 -7.38
C SER A 81 -15.53 11.63 -6.85
N PHE A 82 -14.46 11.98 -7.56
CA PHE A 82 -13.09 11.75 -7.06
C PHE A 82 -12.88 12.34 -5.66
N ASN A 83 -13.47 13.52 -5.38
CA ASN A 83 -13.37 14.16 -4.08
C ASN A 83 -13.99 13.32 -2.96
N ASP A 84 -15.03 12.54 -3.23
CA ASP A 84 -15.66 11.66 -2.23
C ASP A 84 -14.71 10.51 -1.88
N TYR A 85 -14.09 9.89 -2.88
CA TYR A 85 -13.08 8.86 -2.69
C TYR A 85 -11.84 9.38 -1.95
N PHE A 86 -11.37 10.58 -2.33
CA PHE A 86 -10.23 11.21 -1.70
C PHE A 86 -10.53 11.59 -0.25
N SER A 87 -11.69 12.18 0.04
CA SER A 87 -12.12 12.52 1.40
C SER A 87 -12.20 11.30 2.29
N ASN A 88 -12.78 10.20 1.79
CA ASN A 88 -12.80 8.94 2.50
C ASN A 88 -11.37 8.42 2.79
N ARG A 89 -10.47 8.54 1.81
CA ARG A 89 -9.05 8.14 1.98
C ARG A 89 -8.36 8.98 3.06
N VAL A 90 -8.61 10.28 3.11
CA VAL A 90 -8.06 11.18 4.15
C VAL A 90 -8.54 10.75 5.53
N ILE A 91 -9.84 10.47 5.71
CA ILE A 91 -10.40 10.01 6.99
C ILE A 91 -9.72 8.71 7.43
N VAL A 92 -9.61 7.73 6.52
CA VAL A 92 -8.99 6.45 6.82
C VAL A 92 -7.49 6.61 7.13
N SER A 93 -6.80 7.51 6.44
CA SER A 93 -5.39 7.82 6.72
C SER A 93 -5.19 8.41 8.12
N ILE A 94 -6.11 9.26 8.57
CA ILE A 94 -6.10 9.79 9.95
C ILE A 94 -6.30 8.65 10.95
N LEU A 95 -7.24 7.73 10.69
CA LEU A 95 -7.44 6.54 11.54
C LEU A 95 -6.20 5.65 11.58
N MET A 96 -5.51 5.46 10.45
CA MET A 96 -4.23 4.73 10.40
C MET A 96 -3.16 5.38 11.28
N ILE A 97 -3.04 6.71 11.25
CA ILE A 97 -2.10 7.46 12.10
C ILE A 97 -2.43 7.24 13.58
N ILE A 98 -3.70 7.42 13.96
CA ILE A 98 -4.15 7.24 15.34
C ILE A 98 -3.85 5.82 15.82
N PHE A 99 -4.20 4.81 15.02
CA PHE A 99 -3.93 3.42 15.36
C PHE A 99 -2.43 3.15 15.51
N THR A 100 -1.60 3.65 14.58
CA THR A 100 -0.14 3.52 14.65
C THR A 100 0.42 4.18 15.89
N CYS A 101 -0.02 5.39 16.24
CA CYS A 101 0.42 6.09 17.44
C CYS A 101 0.05 5.32 18.72
N ILE A 102 -1.19 4.83 18.83
CA ILE A 102 -1.64 4.03 19.98
C ILE A 102 -0.79 2.76 20.09
N TYR A 103 -0.56 2.07 18.98
CA TYR A 103 0.22 0.84 18.96
C TYR A 103 1.68 1.08 19.37
N VAL A 104 2.33 2.11 18.82
CA VAL A 104 3.71 2.49 19.13
C VAL A 104 3.83 2.93 20.60
N CYS A 105 2.87 3.72 21.12
CA CYS A 105 2.83 4.09 22.53
C CYS A 105 2.69 2.86 23.44
N PHE A 106 1.82 1.94 23.08
CA PHE A 106 1.63 0.69 23.84
C PHE A 106 2.93 -0.13 23.92
N LEU A 107 3.64 -0.28 22.79
CA LEU A 107 4.92 -1.00 22.73
C LEU A 107 5.99 -0.31 23.57
N SER A 108 6.06 1.02 23.55
CA SER A 108 7.02 1.81 24.31
C SER A 108 6.78 1.70 25.82
N ILE A 109 5.52 1.81 26.28
CA ILE A 109 5.14 1.72 27.69
C ILE A 109 5.37 0.30 28.22
N SER A 110 5.12 -0.71 27.41
CA SER A 110 5.28 -2.12 27.78
C SER A 110 6.73 -2.58 27.85
N ASN A 111 7.70 -1.70 27.55
CA ASN A 111 9.15 -1.99 27.49
C ASN A 111 9.51 -3.24 26.66
N GLN A 112 8.63 -3.64 25.72
CA GLN A 112 8.83 -4.83 24.90
C GLN A 112 9.81 -4.57 23.75
N TYR A 113 9.95 -3.32 23.35
CA TYR A 113 10.86 -2.93 22.26
C TYR A 113 11.82 -1.83 22.70
N ALA A 114 13.11 -2.00 22.32
CA ALA A 114 14.09 -0.92 22.39
C ALA A 114 13.64 0.26 21.50
N PHE A 115 14.09 1.46 21.82
CA PHE A 115 13.74 2.68 21.10
C PHE A 115 13.92 2.55 19.58
N ASP A 116 15.02 1.97 19.13
CA ASP A 116 15.34 1.79 17.72
C ASP A 116 14.31 0.92 16.98
N LYS A 117 13.84 -0.15 17.64
CA LYS A 117 12.79 -1.03 17.10
C LYS A 117 11.46 -0.28 16.92
N THR A 118 11.12 0.53 17.90
CA THR A 118 9.90 1.37 17.88
C THR A 118 9.92 2.37 16.74
N VAL A 119 11.07 3.02 16.52
CA VAL A 119 11.27 3.98 15.42
C VAL A 119 11.11 3.29 14.05
N ILE A 120 11.69 2.10 13.87
CA ILE A 120 11.58 1.35 12.61
C ILE A 120 10.12 0.99 12.31
N VAL A 121 9.37 0.51 13.31
CA VAL A 121 7.94 0.21 13.16
C VAL A 121 7.16 1.45 12.76
N PHE A 122 7.40 2.58 13.41
CA PHE A 122 6.75 3.85 13.09
C PHE A 122 7.03 4.29 11.65
N LEU A 123 8.30 4.26 11.22
CA LEU A 123 8.69 4.63 9.86
C LEU A 123 8.07 3.72 8.80
N MET A 124 7.99 2.41 9.07
CA MET A 124 7.33 1.47 8.18
C MET A 124 5.83 1.70 8.06
N CYS A 125 5.15 2.00 9.16
CA CYS A 125 3.74 2.38 9.13
C CYS A 125 3.51 3.70 8.37
N TYR A 126 4.40 4.68 8.53
CA TYR A 126 4.35 5.94 7.80
C TYR A 126 4.53 5.73 6.30
N LEU A 127 5.47 4.88 5.88
CA LEU A 127 5.65 4.51 4.48
C LEU A 127 4.36 3.89 3.90
N LYS A 128 3.71 2.99 4.64
CA LYS A 128 2.46 2.37 4.22
C LYS A 128 1.26 3.33 4.20
N LEU A 129 1.32 4.40 4.98
CA LEU A 129 0.34 5.47 4.89
C LEU A 129 0.46 6.21 3.54
N ILE A 130 1.67 6.49 3.07
CA ILE A 130 1.91 7.08 1.74
C ILE A 130 1.36 6.14 0.66
N ASP A 131 1.67 4.85 0.71
CA ASP A 131 1.13 3.83 -0.20
C ASP A 131 -0.42 3.83 -0.21
N SER A 132 -1.05 4.07 0.94
CA SER A 132 -2.52 4.15 1.05
C SER A 132 -3.09 5.37 0.35
N VAL A 133 -2.43 6.53 0.47
CA VAL A 133 -2.87 7.77 -0.22
C VAL A 133 -2.67 7.65 -1.73
N GLU A 134 -1.55 7.08 -2.17
CA GLU A 134 -1.25 6.85 -3.59
C GLU A 134 -2.30 5.95 -4.26
N ASP A 135 -2.82 4.97 -3.53
CA ASP A 135 -3.78 3.99 -4.03
C ASP A 135 -5.07 4.60 -4.62
N VAL A 136 -5.54 5.76 -4.10
CA VAL A 136 -6.74 6.45 -4.64
C VAL A 136 -6.46 7.08 -6.01
N PHE A 137 -5.24 7.57 -6.24
CA PHE A 137 -4.86 8.09 -7.55
C PHE A 137 -4.72 6.98 -8.59
N HIS A 138 -4.17 5.83 -8.19
CA HIS A 138 -4.17 4.63 -9.03
C HIS A 138 -5.58 4.17 -9.40
N GLY A 139 -6.54 4.25 -8.45
CA GLY A 139 -7.94 3.97 -8.71
C GLY A 139 -8.55 4.91 -9.75
N MET A 140 -8.25 6.20 -9.66
CA MET A 140 -8.71 7.21 -10.62
C MET A 140 -8.20 6.94 -12.04
N TYR A 141 -6.90 6.65 -12.20
CA TYR A 141 -6.33 6.33 -13.50
C TYR A 141 -6.96 5.09 -14.12
N GLN A 142 -7.20 4.05 -13.32
CA GLN A 142 -7.84 2.81 -13.81
C GLN A 142 -9.32 2.97 -14.15
N GLN A 143 -10.03 3.90 -13.52
CA GLN A 143 -11.44 4.18 -13.82
C GLN A 143 -11.60 4.83 -15.19
N HIS A 144 -10.62 5.63 -15.64
CA HIS A 144 -10.66 6.36 -16.92
C HIS A 144 -10.02 5.60 -18.10
N GLU A 145 -9.45 4.41 -17.92
CA GLU A 145 -8.95 3.51 -18.98
C GLU A 145 -10.07 2.61 -19.55
#